data_bc6a1059cad953361f84da4ec368cc93
#
_entry.id   bc6a1059cad953361f84da4ec368cc93
#
_cell.length_a   1.000
_cell.length_b   1.000
_cell.length_c   1.000
_cell.angle_alpha   90.00
_cell.angle_beta   90.00
_cell.angle_gamma   90.00
#
_symmetry.space_group_name_H-M   'P 1'
#
loop_
_entity.id
_entity.type
_entity.pdbx_description
1 polymer ?
#
loop_
_entity_poly.entity_id
_entity_poly.type
_entity_poly.pdbx_seq_one_letter_code
_entity_poly.pdbx_strand_id
1 'polypeptide(L)'
;SLIILGGVEAVWGLRQIYGLAVSNHSLYALTGSFYNPGPYSGYLAMVFPICLSEWLNLKKVKKRTWIEQSKYCVALGVLLLILCVLPAGMSRSAWMAVAISGIWVYATYRSWGTSLRKIGRKYKKRVFPAIIAGGMVLIIVGYALFQLKVDSANGRLLIWKVSVMAIVEKPFLGHGTGNFASAYGMAQEKYFSQKEFTSTEELVAGSPEYAFNEYLQIAVEYGVLFLLVVLLIIVFCLWIGITEKRLSACAGLISVLVFAFSSYPMQIPGFAIAFYFLLAACVVGSSRLQILFFIIMIALLGSYYWKYNQYNACEEWFRYKMHYNIGAFRLAKEGYEKIYPELNDRGAFLFEYGHSLHKLK
;
A
#
# COMPACT_ATOMS: atom_id res chain seq x y z
N SER A 1 -11.28 -9.73 13.82
CA SER A 1 -11.90 -9.71 12.47
C SER A 1 -10.85 -9.81 11.36
N LEU A 2 -9.76 -9.02 11.34
CA LEU A 2 -8.73 -9.04 10.29
C LEU A 2 -8.08 -10.42 10.08
N ILE A 3 -7.83 -11.19 11.16
CA ILE A 3 -7.27 -12.55 11.06
C ILE A 3 -8.20 -13.47 10.26
N ILE A 4 -9.51 -13.40 10.53
CA ILE A 4 -10.50 -14.23 9.82
C ILE A 4 -10.56 -13.84 8.34
N LEU A 5 -10.61 -12.54 8.04
CA LEU A 5 -10.62 -12.04 6.66
C LEU A 5 -9.35 -12.46 5.92
N GLY A 6 -8.18 -12.35 6.56
CA GLY A 6 -6.93 -12.83 5.99
C GLY A 6 -6.90 -14.35 5.76
N GLY A 7 -7.55 -15.12 6.65
CA GLY A 7 -7.73 -16.56 6.46
C GLY A 7 -8.61 -16.89 5.26
N VAL A 8 -9.73 -16.18 5.08
CA VAL A 8 -10.61 -16.32 3.91
C VAL A 8 -9.84 -16.01 2.62
N GLU A 9 -9.12 -14.91 2.59
CA GLU A 9 -8.28 -14.54 1.44
C GLU A 9 -7.19 -15.57 1.14
N ALA A 10 -6.53 -16.10 2.18
CA ALA A 10 -5.50 -17.12 1.99
C ALA A 10 -6.08 -18.42 1.42
N VAL A 11 -7.25 -18.87 1.92
CA VAL A 11 -7.98 -20.04 1.37
C VAL A 11 -8.42 -19.78 -0.07
N TRP A 12 -8.93 -18.58 -0.35
CA TRP A 12 -9.33 -18.21 -1.73
C TRP A 12 -8.12 -18.27 -2.67
N GLY A 13 -6.99 -17.71 -2.27
CA GLY A 13 -5.76 -17.77 -3.06
C GLY A 13 -5.26 -19.20 -3.28
N LEU A 14 -5.31 -20.07 -2.28
CA LEU A 14 -5.00 -21.49 -2.46
C LEU A 14 -5.91 -22.14 -3.50
N ARG A 15 -7.23 -21.89 -3.45
CA ARG A 15 -8.16 -22.40 -4.45
C ARG A 15 -7.82 -21.92 -5.87
N GLN A 16 -7.37 -20.66 -6.02
CA GLN A 16 -6.91 -20.14 -7.30
C GLN A 16 -5.61 -20.83 -7.79
N ILE A 17 -4.64 -21.06 -6.91
CA ILE A 17 -3.38 -21.76 -7.23
C ILE A 17 -3.66 -23.18 -7.75
N TYR A 18 -4.63 -23.88 -7.14
CA TYR A 18 -5.02 -25.24 -7.55
C TYR A 18 -6.07 -25.28 -8.66
N GLY A 19 -6.44 -24.15 -9.27
CA GLY A 19 -7.43 -24.09 -10.35
C GLY A 19 -8.87 -24.33 -9.89
N LEU A 20 -9.15 -24.31 -8.58
CA LEU A 20 -10.49 -24.50 -7.98
C LEU A 20 -11.31 -23.20 -7.88
N ALA A 21 -10.71 -22.07 -8.22
CA ALA A 21 -11.37 -20.78 -8.30
C ALA A 21 -10.76 -19.94 -9.42
N VAL A 22 -11.58 -19.11 -10.05
CA VAL A 22 -11.14 -18.24 -11.16
C VAL A 22 -10.40 -17.03 -10.57
N SER A 23 -9.35 -16.60 -11.25
CA SER A 23 -8.66 -15.35 -10.97
C SER A 23 -9.41 -14.14 -11.55
N ASN A 24 -9.32 -13.00 -10.89
CA ASN A 24 -9.89 -11.73 -11.39
C ASN A 24 -9.03 -11.07 -12.49
N HIS A 25 -7.91 -11.68 -12.88
CA HIS A 25 -6.99 -11.14 -13.88
C HIS A 25 -6.59 -12.21 -14.90
N SER A 26 -6.56 -11.83 -16.19
CA SER A 26 -6.25 -12.77 -17.29
C SER A 26 -4.82 -13.31 -17.28
N LEU A 27 -3.85 -12.54 -16.79
CA LEU A 27 -2.42 -12.90 -16.80
C LEU A 27 -1.92 -13.51 -15.47
N TYR A 28 -2.68 -13.41 -14.38
CA TYR A 28 -2.24 -13.86 -13.07
C TYR A 28 -3.20 -14.88 -12.49
N ALA A 29 -2.70 -16.04 -12.16
CA ALA A 29 -3.50 -17.12 -11.57
C ALA A 29 -3.95 -16.79 -10.13
N LEU A 30 -3.14 -16.01 -9.39
CA LEU A 30 -3.35 -15.69 -7.98
C LEU A 30 -3.65 -14.21 -7.78
N THR A 31 -4.86 -13.88 -7.35
CA THR A 31 -5.30 -12.51 -7.05
C THR A 31 -6.14 -12.39 -5.78
N GLY A 32 -6.61 -13.51 -5.21
CA GLY A 32 -7.62 -13.47 -4.15
C GLY A 32 -8.88 -12.73 -4.62
N SER A 33 -9.46 -11.93 -3.75
CA SER A 33 -10.55 -11.00 -4.08
C SER A 33 -10.06 -9.72 -4.77
N PHE A 34 -8.75 -9.49 -4.82
CA PHE A 34 -8.12 -8.34 -5.48
C PHE A 34 -7.99 -8.58 -6.99
N TYR A 35 -7.66 -7.51 -7.72
CA TYR A 35 -7.42 -7.58 -9.16
C TYR A 35 -5.97 -7.94 -9.52
N ASN A 36 -5.02 -7.81 -8.56
CA ASN A 36 -3.59 -7.96 -8.83
C ASN A 36 -2.90 -8.72 -7.68
N PRO A 37 -1.94 -9.63 -7.97
CA PRO A 37 -1.22 -10.39 -6.95
C PRO A 37 -0.42 -9.52 -5.97
N GLY A 38 0.02 -8.32 -6.38
CA GLY A 38 0.74 -7.39 -5.51
C GLY A 38 -0.08 -6.95 -4.30
N PRO A 39 -1.22 -6.29 -4.49
CA PRO A 39 -2.16 -5.94 -3.42
C PRO A 39 -2.63 -7.14 -2.59
N TYR A 40 -2.99 -8.24 -3.23
CA TYR A 40 -3.36 -9.47 -2.53
C TYR A 40 -2.28 -9.92 -1.54
N SER A 41 -1.04 -10.04 -2.01
CA SER A 41 0.09 -10.42 -1.16
C SER A 41 0.36 -9.40 -0.06
N GLY A 42 0.18 -8.10 -0.36
CA GLY A 42 0.32 -7.02 0.62
C GLY A 42 -0.73 -7.10 1.73
N TYR A 43 -1.98 -7.44 1.39
CA TYR A 43 -3.03 -7.65 2.38
C TYR A 43 -2.71 -8.82 3.33
N LEU A 44 -2.25 -9.94 2.78
CA LEU A 44 -1.79 -11.06 3.59
C LEU A 44 -0.55 -10.70 4.43
N ALA A 45 0.36 -9.90 3.88
CA ALA A 45 1.54 -9.41 4.61
C ALA A 45 1.15 -8.51 5.80
N MET A 46 0.06 -7.73 5.71
CA MET A 46 -0.48 -6.96 6.82
C MET A 46 -1.05 -7.86 7.92
N VAL A 47 -1.76 -8.93 7.54
CA VAL A 47 -2.40 -9.86 8.49
C VAL A 47 -1.38 -10.77 9.18
N PHE A 48 -0.31 -11.15 8.50
CA PHE A 48 0.74 -12.05 9.02
C PHE A 48 1.28 -11.64 10.41
N PRO A 49 1.79 -10.42 10.62
CA PRO A 49 2.35 -10.04 11.92
C PRO A 49 1.28 -9.90 13.01
N ILE A 50 0.03 -9.66 12.64
CA ILE A 50 -1.10 -9.68 13.58
C ILE A 50 -1.31 -11.11 14.09
N CYS A 51 -1.37 -12.09 13.19
CA CYS A 51 -1.48 -13.51 13.54
C CYS A 51 -0.28 -13.96 14.41
N LEU A 52 0.94 -13.59 14.01
CA LEU A 52 2.16 -13.93 14.73
C LEU A 52 2.14 -13.35 16.16
N SER A 53 1.74 -12.10 16.32
CA SER A 53 1.65 -11.42 17.62
C SER A 53 0.61 -12.10 18.52
N GLU A 54 -0.59 -12.37 18.02
CA GLU A 54 -1.65 -13.05 18.76
C GLU A 54 -1.23 -14.47 19.16
N TRP A 55 -0.69 -15.23 18.23
CA TRP A 55 -0.21 -16.58 18.50
C TRP A 55 0.87 -16.61 19.58
N LEU A 56 1.88 -15.75 19.50
CA LEU A 56 2.97 -15.67 20.48
C LEU A 56 2.48 -15.23 21.86
N ASN A 57 1.54 -14.28 21.94
CA ASN A 57 0.96 -13.82 23.20
C ASN A 57 0.16 -14.95 23.87
N LEU A 58 -0.69 -15.63 23.11
CA LEU A 58 -1.48 -16.75 23.62
C LEU A 58 -0.60 -17.95 23.98
N LYS A 59 0.56 -18.14 23.34
CA LYS A 59 1.52 -19.19 23.68
C LYS A 59 2.06 -19.07 25.13
N LYS A 60 2.10 -17.86 25.69
CA LYS A 60 2.54 -17.62 27.09
C LYS A 60 1.50 -18.05 28.14
N VAL A 61 0.24 -18.17 27.76
CA VAL A 61 -0.85 -18.52 28.67
C VAL A 61 -0.79 -20.02 29.00
N LYS A 62 -0.54 -20.37 30.26
CA LYS A 62 -0.38 -21.78 30.71
C LYS A 62 -1.70 -22.55 30.65
N LYS A 63 -2.81 -21.93 31.11
CA LYS A 63 -4.16 -22.51 31.04
C LYS A 63 -5.02 -21.59 30.19
N ARG A 64 -5.37 -22.03 28.99
CA ARG A 64 -6.23 -21.26 28.05
C ARG A 64 -7.68 -21.64 28.27
N THR A 65 -8.54 -20.63 28.25
CA THR A 65 -9.98 -20.84 28.09
C THR A 65 -10.27 -21.41 26.69
N TRP A 66 -11.45 -21.95 26.49
CA TRP A 66 -11.86 -22.48 25.17
C TRP A 66 -11.77 -21.41 24.08
N ILE A 67 -12.16 -20.17 24.39
CA ILE A 67 -12.07 -19.02 23.47
C ILE A 67 -10.61 -18.70 23.12
N GLU A 68 -9.71 -18.69 24.11
CA GLU A 68 -8.29 -18.42 23.89
C GLU A 68 -7.61 -19.54 23.09
N GLN A 69 -8.02 -20.80 23.34
CA GLN A 69 -7.52 -21.93 22.57
C GLN A 69 -7.98 -21.84 21.10
N SER A 70 -9.24 -21.48 20.85
CA SER A 70 -9.75 -21.27 19.49
C SER A 70 -9.01 -20.13 18.78
N LYS A 71 -8.79 -19.00 19.45
CA LYS A 71 -7.99 -17.88 18.91
C LYS A 71 -6.56 -18.31 18.59
N TYR A 72 -5.94 -19.10 19.47
CA TYR A 72 -4.57 -19.63 19.27
C TYR A 72 -4.50 -20.50 18.00
N CYS A 73 -5.44 -21.45 17.85
CA CYS A 73 -5.50 -22.35 16.70
C CYS A 73 -5.78 -21.58 15.40
N VAL A 74 -6.73 -20.63 15.42
CA VAL A 74 -7.06 -19.79 14.25
C VAL A 74 -5.87 -18.93 13.85
N ALA A 75 -5.21 -18.25 14.81
CA ALA A 75 -4.05 -17.42 14.50
C ALA A 75 -2.90 -18.23 13.89
N LEU A 76 -2.62 -19.43 14.45
CA LEU A 76 -1.60 -20.33 13.90
C LEU A 76 -1.99 -20.87 12.52
N GLY A 77 -3.23 -21.31 12.35
CA GLY A 77 -3.72 -21.86 11.08
C GLY A 77 -3.65 -20.80 9.95
N VAL A 78 -4.12 -19.59 10.22
CA VAL A 78 -4.06 -18.48 9.23
C VAL A 78 -2.61 -18.09 8.94
N LEU A 79 -1.73 -18.05 9.93
CA LEU A 79 -0.31 -17.78 9.76
C LEU A 79 0.35 -18.80 8.81
N LEU A 80 0.07 -20.09 9.00
CA LEU A 80 0.59 -21.15 8.14
C LEU A 80 0.01 -21.05 6.72
N LEU A 81 -1.29 -20.78 6.57
CA LEU A 81 -1.93 -20.57 5.26
C LEU A 81 -1.28 -19.40 4.51
N ILE A 82 -1.03 -18.27 5.18
CA ILE A 82 -0.36 -17.12 4.58
C ILE A 82 1.05 -17.51 4.09
N LEU A 83 1.81 -18.25 4.90
CA LEU A 83 3.15 -18.70 4.51
C LEU A 83 3.14 -19.62 3.28
N CYS A 84 2.09 -20.43 3.10
CA CYS A 84 1.93 -21.30 1.93
C CYS A 84 1.62 -20.50 0.66
N VAL A 85 0.82 -19.43 0.76
CA VAL A 85 0.34 -18.68 -0.41
C VAL A 85 1.26 -17.54 -0.81
N LEU A 86 1.90 -16.89 0.16
CA LEU A 86 2.69 -15.68 -0.04
C LEU A 86 3.80 -15.80 -1.10
N PRO A 87 4.55 -16.93 -1.20
CA PRO A 87 5.57 -17.10 -2.25
C PRO A 87 4.99 -17.05 -3.65
N ALA A 88 3.80 -17.65 -3.88
CA ALA A 88 3.15 -17.70 -5.18
C ALA A 88 2.71 -16.31 -5.69
N GLY A 89 2.49 -15.35 -4.79
CA GLY A 89 2.16 -13.98 -5.15
C GLY A 89 3.32 -13.17 -5.74
N MET A 90 4.56 -13.68 -5.66
CA MET A 90 5.79 -13.08 -6.23
C MET A 90 5.94 -11.57 -5.95
N SER A 91 5.47 -11.11 -4.77
CA SER A 91 5.50 -9.71 -4.36
C SER A 91 6.65 -9.44 -3.38
N ARG A 92 7.73 -8.87 -3.89
CA ARG A 92 8.93 -8.50 -3.10
C ARG A 92 8.59 -7.56 -1.95
N SER A 93 7.71 -6.58 -2.21
CA SER A 93 7.23 -5.62 -1.21
C SER A 93 6.53 -6.32 -0.04
N ALA A 94 5.68 -7.31 -0.35
CA ALA A 94 4.97 -8.09 0.67
C ALA A 94 5.94 -8.98 1.48
N TRP A 95 6.94 -9.58 0.84
CA TRP A 95 7.96 -10.37 1.55
C TRP A 95 8.77 -9.52 2.52
N MET A 96 9.18 -8.31 2.10
CA MET A 96 9.87 -7.36 2.97
C MET A 96 8.97 -6.92 4.13
N ALA A 97 7.70 -6.65 3.87
CA ALA A 97 6.75 -6.27 4.91
C ALA A 97 6.58 -7.37 5.96
N VAL A 98 6.43 -8.63 5.54
CA VAL A 98 6.37 -9.80 6.43
C VAL A 98 7.66 -9.96 7.24
N ALA A 99 8.82 -9.87 6.58
CA ALA A 99 10.11 -10.04 7.25
C ALA A 99 10.34 -8.96 8.32
N ILE A 100 10.19 -7.69 7.96
CA ILE A 100 10.44 -6.56 8.87
C ILE A 100 9.44 -6.56 10.03
N SER A 101 8.15 -6.69 9.75
CA SER A 101 7.11 -6.69 10.79
C SER A 101 7.17 -7.96 11.66
N GLY A 102 7.48 -9.11 11.07
CA GLY A 102 7.68 -10.36 11.80
C GLY A 102 8.89 -10.32 12.74
N ILE A 103 10.02 -9.78 12.26
CA ILE A 103 11.20 -9.55 13.11
C ILE A 103 10.86 -8.58 14.25
N TRP A 104 10.13 -7.50 13.98
CA TRP A 104 9.71 -6.56 15.01
C TRP A 104 8.83 -7.22 16.08
N VAL A 105 7.83 -8.02 15.67
CA VAL A 105 6.97 -8.79 16.59
C VAL A 105 7.81 -9.75 17.45
N TYR A 106 8.71 -10.50 16.83
CA TYR A 106 9.53 -11.45 17.55
C TYR A 106 10.54 -10.76 18.50
N ALA A 107 11.11 -9.65 18.08
CA ALA A 107 12.02 -8.83 18.90
C ALA A 107 11.31 -8.25 20.13
N THR A 108 10.07 -7.75 19.98
CA THR A 108 9.26 -7.27 21.11
C THR A 108 8.85 -8.42 22.03
N TYR A 109 8.41 -9.54 21.47
CA TYR A 109 8.06 -10.73 22.22
C TYR A 109 9.21 -11.26 23.09
N ARG A 110 10.44 -11.27 22.58
CA ARG A 110 11.66 -11.72 23.27
C ARG A 110 12.34 -10.62 24.08
N SER A 111 11.78 -9.41 24.12
CA SER A 111 12.39 -8.25 24.80
C SER A 111 13.85 -8.00 24.36
N TRP A 112 14.11 -8.12 23.04
CA TRP A 112 15.46 -7.98 22.48
C TRP A 112 16.09 -6.62 22.79
N GLY A 113 15.33 -5.56 22.98
CA GLY A 113 15.86 -4.24 23.33
C GLY A 113 16.73 -4.26 24.61
N THR A 114 16.30 -5.03 25.63
CA THR A 114 17.07 -5.19 26.88
C THR A 114 18.25 -6.13 26.68
N SER A 115 18.06 -7.20 25.91
CA SER A 115 19.12 -8.18 25.58
C SER A 115 20.22 -7.56 24.72
N LEU A 116 19.87 -6.82 23.68
CA LEU A 116 20.83 -6.13 22.82
C LEU A 116 21.63 -5.06 23.56
N ARG A 117 21.02 -4.32 24.50
CA ARG A 117 21.75 -3.37 25.37
C ARG A 117 22.78 -4.09 26.25
N LYS A 118 22.43 -5.27 26.82
CA LYS A 118 23.36 -6.09 27.60
C LYS A 118 24.50 -6.62 26.75
N ILE A 119 24.19 -7.17 25.57
CA ILE A 119 25.18 -7.68 24.60
C ILE A 119 26.07 -6.53 24.09
N GLY A 120 25.51 -5.40 23.74
CA GLY A 120 26.24 -4.22 23.28
C GLY A 120 27.24 -3.69 24.32
N ARG A 121 26.83 -3.69 25.60
CA ARG A 121 27.76 -3.34 26.70
C ARG A 121 28.86 -4.39 26.91
N LYS A 122 28.53 -5.67 26.83
CA LYS A 122 29.46 -6.79 27.09
C LYS A 122 30.43 -7.01 25.91
N TYR A 123 29.97 -6.84 24.68
CA TYR A 123 30.74 -7.16 23.46
C TYR A 123 30.91 -5.94 22.51
N LYS A 124 31.17 -4.75 23.09
CA LYS A 124 31.28 -3.48 22.37
C LYS A 124 32.13 -3.56 21.10
N LYS A 125 33.27 -4.28 21.16
CA LYS A 125 34.20 -4.45 20.02
C LYS A 125 33.67 -5.39 18.92
N ARG A 126 32.70 -6.27 19.21
CA ARG A 126 32.10 -7.22 18.23
C ARG A 126 30.79 -6.71 17.62
N VAL A 127 30.17 -5.70 18.22
CA VAL A 127 28.91 -5.13 17.72
C VAL A 127 29.11 -4.43 16.38
N PHE A 128 30.18 -3.67 16.24
CA PHE A 128 30.50 -2.96 15.00
C PHE A 128 30.69 -3.88 13.78
N PRO A 129 31.57 -4.92 13.84
CA PRO A 129 31.67 -5.86 12.73
C PRO A 129 30.40 -6.68 12.50
N ALA A 130 29.60 -6.98 13.54
CA ALA A 130 28.31 -7.64 13.36
C ALA A 130 27.27 -6.77 12.62
N ILE A 131 27.26 -5.45 12.86
CA ILE A 131 26.43 -4.50 12.12
C ILE A 131 26.87 -4.45 10.65
N ILE A 132 28.17 -4.40 10.38
CA ILE A 132 28.70 -4.40 9.00
C ILE A 132 28.33 -5.70 8.29
N ALA A 133 28.54 -6.85 8.93
CA ALA A 133 28.19 -8.15 8.35
C ALA A 133 26.66 -8.25 8.06
N GLY A 134 25.82 -7.82 9.00
CA GLY A 134 24.39 -7.72 8.80
C GLY A 134 24.00 -6.80 7.65
N GLY A 135 24.66 -5.65 7.54
CA GLY A 135 24.49 -4.71 6.43
C GLY A 135 24.86 -5.32 5.07
N MET A 136 26.00 -6.04 5.00
CA MET A 136 26.40 -6.75 3.78
C MET A 136 25.38 -7.82 3.37
N VAL A 137 24.88 -8.61 4.32
CA VAL A 137 23.82 -9.60 4.04
C VAL A 137 22.57 -8.92 3.50
N LEU A 138 22.15 -7.79 4.07
CA LEU A 138 21.01 -7.03 3.58
C LEU A 138 21.23 -6.50 2.15
N ILE A 139 22.44 -6.04 1.82
CA ILE A 139 22.79 -5.60 0.45
C ILE A 139 22.73 -6.78 -0.53
N ILE A 140 23.28 -7.94 -0.17
CA ILE A 140 23.25 -9.14 -1.02
C ILE A 140 21.81 -9.61 -1.26
N VAL A 141 21.00 -9.68 -0.20
CA VAL A 141 19.58 -10.04 -0.31
C VAL A 141 18.81 -9.02 -1.13
N GLY A 142 19.06 -7.72 -0.92
CA GLY A 142 18.46 -6.64 -1.70
C GLY A 142 18.80 -6.74 -3.18
N TYR A 143 20.07 -7.01 -3.51
CA TYR A 143 20.51 -7.23 -4.88
C TYR A 143 19.86 -8.47 -5.52
N ALA A 144 19.81 -9.59 -4.79
CA ALA A 144 19.15 -10.80 -5.28
C ALA A 144 17.65 -10.57 -5.55
N LEU A 145 16.94 -9.87 -4.65
CA LEU A 145 15.55 -9.47 -4.83
C LEU A 145 15.36 -8.51 -6.01
N PHE A 146 16.33 -7.63 -6.27
CA PHE A 146 16.31 -6.74 -7.44
C PHE A 146 16.39 -7.55 -8.73
N GLN A 147 17.29 -8.52 -8.80
CA GLN A 147 17.51 -9.36 -9.99
C GLN A 147 16.30 -10.25 -10.37
N LEU A 148 15.42 -10.58 -9.41
CA LEU A 148 14.23 -11.40 -9.70
C LEU A 148 13.24 -10.75 -10.69
N LYS A 149 13.16 -9.40 -10.74
CA LYS A 149 12.27 -8.65 -11.65
C LYS A 149 12.91 -7.28 -11.97
N VAL A 150 13.96 -7.28 -12.77
CA VAL A 150 14.78 -6.09 -13.07
C VAL A 150 13.93 -4.98 -13.70
N ASP A 151 13.14 -5.30 -14.74
CA ASP A 151 12.33 -4.30 -15.46
C ASP A 151 11.30 -3.62 -14.54
N SER A 152 10.64 -4.39 -13.69
CA SER A 152 9.72 -3.85 -12.70
C SER A 152 10.41 -2.99 -11.65
N ALA A 153 11.69 -3.24 -11.34
CA ALA A 153 12.46 -2.42 -10.41
C ALA A 153 12.91 -1.11 -11.09
N ASN A 154 13.43 -1.20 -12.31
CA ASN A 154 13.85 -0.05 -13.11
C ASN A 154 12.66 0.88 -13.40
N GLY A 155 11.49 0.32 -13.76
CA GLY A 155 10.27 1.10 -13.94
C GLY A 155 9.88 1.88 -12.68
N ARG A 156 9.96 1.28 -11.49
CA ARG A 156 9.68 1.99 -10.24
C ARG A 156 10.71 3.08 -9.94
N LEU A 157 12.00 2.82 -10.20
CA LEU A 157 13.05 3.83 -10.01
C LEU A 157 12.81 5.05 -10.91
N LEU A 158 12.43 4.83 -12.17
CA LEU A 158 12.06 5.93 -13.08
C LEU A 158 10.84 6.68 -12.55
N ILE A 159 9.78 5.95 -12.15
CA ILE A 159 8.57 6.57 -11.57
C ILE A 159 8.92 7.44 -10.36
N TRP A 160 9.76 6.95 -9.45
CA TRP A 160 10.18 7.72 -8.28
C TRP A 160 11.02 8.95 -8.64
N LYS A 161 11.94 8.81 -9.58
CA LYS A 161 12.79 9.91 -10.09
C LYS A 161 11.92 11.03 -10.66
N VAL A 162 11.00 10.72 -11.55
CA VAL A 162 10.06 11.67 -12.16
C VAL A 162 9.08 12.25 -11.13
N SER A 163 8.60 11.43 -10.18
CA SER A 163 7.74 11.92 -9.09
C SER A 163 8.44 12.95 -8.21
N VAL A 164 9.74 12.78 -7.93
CA VAL A 164 10.51 13.77 -7.19
C VAL A 164 10.60 15.09 -7.98
N MET A 165 10.73 15.06 -9.31
CA MET A 165 10.70 16.27 -10.13
C MET A 165 9.35 16.99 -10.01
N ALA A 166 8.22 16.25 -10.06
CA ALA A 166 6.89 16.82 -9.86
C ALA A 166 6.75 17.45 -8.46
N ILE A 167 7.30 16.81 -7.41
CA ILE A 167 7.30 17.38 -6.03
C ILE A 167 8.06 18.69 -5.99
N VAL A 168 9.25 18.79 -6.63
CA VAL A 168 10.06 20.00 -6.66
C VAL A 168 9.34 21.16 -7.36
N GLU A 169 8.46 20.89 -8.33
CA GLU A 169 7.66 21.95 -8.99
C GLU A 169 6.60 22.55 -8.06
N LYS A 170 5.97 21.74 -7.19
CA LYS A 170 4.95 22.21 -6.22
C LYS A 170 5.14 21.58 -4.83
N PRO A 171 6.22 21.94 -4.10
CA PRO A 171 6.62 21.21 -2.91
C PRO A 171 5.68 21.36 -1.70
N PHE A 172 4.96 22.47 -1.58
CA PHE A 172 4.18 22.78 -0.37
C PHE A 172 2.73 22.31 -0.46
N LEU A 173 2.04 22.60 -1.56
CA LEU A 173 0.62 22.31 -1.74
C LEU A 173 0.33 21.13 -2.67
N GLY A 174 1.36 20.63 -3.36
CA GLY A 174 1.21 19.57 -4.35
C GLY A 174 0.41 19.99 -5.59
N HIS A 175 0.06 18.98 -6.39
CA HIS A 175 -0.67 19.16 -7.65
C HIS A 175 -2.19 18.97 -7.52
N GLY A 176 -2.67 18.68 -6.31
CA GLY A 176 -4.08 18.40 -6.03
C GLY A 176 -4.40 16.90 -5.96
N THR A 177 -5.47 16.59 -5.26
CA THR A 177 -5.91 15.21 -5.01
C THR A 177 -6.27 14.48 -6.29
N GLY A 178 -5.68 13.29 -6.52
CA GLY A 178 -5.94 12.45 -7.67
C GLY A 178 -5.25 12.92 -8.95
N ASN A 179 -4.41 13.95 -8.89
CA ASN A 179 -3.70 14.50 -10.06
C ASN A 179 -2.29 13.90 -10.24
N PHE A 180 -1.99 12.79 -9.59
CA PHE A 180 -0.67 12.15 -9.73
C PHE A 180 -0.33 11.87 -11.19
N ALA A 181 -1.22 11.19 -11.93
CA ALA A 181 -0.95 10.79 -13.32
C ALA A 181 -0.69 12.00 -14.24
N SER A 182 -1.43 13.10 -14.06
CA SER A 182 -1.23 14.34 -14.82
C SER A 182 0.09 15.02 -14.45
N ALA A 183 0.39 15.18 -13.17
CA ALA A 183 1.63 15.79 -12.69
C ALA A 183 2.85 14.97 -13.11
N TYR A 184 2.75 13.64 -13.01
CA TYR A 184 3.78 12.72 -13.46
C TYR A 184 4.01 12.85 -14.98
N GLY A 185 2.95 12.87 -15.81
CA GLY A 185 3.05 13.00 -17.26
C GLY A 185 3.77 14.27 -17.69
N MET A 186 3.43 15.41 -17.09
CA MET A 186 4.11 16.69 -17.37
C MET A 186 5.59 16.65 -16.94
N ALA A 187 5.89 16.10 -15.79
CA ALA A 187 7.26 15.96 -15.31
C ALA A 187 8.06 14.96 -16.17
N GLN A 188 7.43 13.88 -16.65
CA GLN A 188 8.03 12.90 -17.55
C GLN A 188 8.36 13.50 -18.91
N GLU A 189 7.45 14.27 -19.50
CA GLU A 189 7.68 15.01 -20.74
C GLU A 189 8.91 15.91 -20.62
N LYS A 190 9.00 16.70 -19.54
CA LYS A 190 10.14 17.56 -19.23
C LYS A 190 11.42 16.76 -19.05
N TYR A 191 11.36 15.62 -18.37
CA TYR A 191 12.51 14.74 -18.17
C TYR A 191 13.07 14.24 -19.49
N PHE A 192 12.22 13.69 -20.37
CA PHE A 192 12.67 13.15 -21.66
C PHE A 192 13.04 14.24 -22.68
N SER A 193 12.53 15.46 -22.56
CA SER A 193 12.94 16.58 -23.40
C SER A 193 14.39 17.02 -23.17
N GLN A 194 14.96 16.79 -21.98
CA GLN A 194 16.33 17.15 -21.62
C GLN A 194 17.38 16.22 -22.25
N LYS A 195 16.97 15.07 -22.83
CA LYS A 195 17.85 14.06 -23.47
C LYS A 195 18.94 13.46 -22.57
N GLU A 196 18.80 13.56 -21.25
CA GLU A 196 19.74 13.01 -20.25
C GLU A 196 19.21 11.69 -19.65
N PHE A 197 18.60 10.84 -20.46
CA PHE A 197 18.05 9.58 -20.02
C PHE A 197 18.81 8.38 -20.59
N THR A 198 18.73 7.25 -19.92
CA THR A 198 19.32 6.00 -20.38
C THR A 198 18.35 5.23 -21.28
N SER A 199 18.87 4.36 -22.15
CA SER A 199 18.03 3.45 -22.96
C SER A 199 17.15 2.54 -22.11
N THR A 200 17.60 2.17 -20.91
CA THR A 200 16.80 1.39 -19.96
C THR A 200 15.60 2.20 -19.44
N GLU A 201 15.77 3.49 -19.15
CA GLU A 201 14.69 4.37 -18.70
C GLU A 201 13.64 4.57 -19.81
N GLU A 202 14.09 4.73 -21.05
CA GLU A 202 13.22 4.83 -22.22
C GLU A 202 12.38 3.55 -22.40
N LEU A 203 13.01 2.38 -22.28
CA LEU A 203 12.34 1.09 -22.44
C LEU A 203 11.26 0.84 -21.37
N VAL A 204 11.48 1.28 -20.13
CA VAL A 204 10.53 1.07 -19.01
C VAL A 204 9.59 2.25 -18.80
N ALA A 205 9.68 3.29 -19.62
CA ALA A 205 8.79 4.45 -19.56
C ALA A 205 7.35 4.05 -19.86
N GLY A 206 6.43 4.52 -19.04
CA GLY A 206 5.00 4.25 -19.17
C GLY A 206 4.19 5.39 -18.57
N SER A 207 2.87 5.23 -18.57
CA SER A 207 1.92 6.18 -17.98
C SER A 207 1.32 5.59 -16.69
N PRO A 208 2.05 5.62 -15.57
CA PRO A 208 1.58 5.06 -14.31
C PRO A 208 0.44 5.90 -13.72
N GLU A 209 -0.59 5.21 -13.22
CA GLU A 209 -1.68 5.85 -12.46
C GLU A 209 -1.26 6.16 -11.01
N TYR A 210 -0.22 5.47 -10.49
CA TYR A 210 0.25 5.58 -9.11
C TYR A 210 1.78 5.62 -9.04
N ALA A 211 2.30 6.26 -7.99
CA ALA A 211 3.74 6.35 -7.73
C ALA A 211 4.40 5.01 -7.36
N PHE A 212 3.63 3.96 -7.06
CA PHE A 212 4.13 2.73 -6.42
C PHE A 212 4.95 3.01 -5.15
N ASN A 213 4.64 4.12 -4.49
CA ASN A 213 5.17 4.58 -3.22
C ASN A 213 4.20 5.61 -2.67
N GLU A 214 3.48 5.25 -1.61
CA GLU A 214 2.43 6.13 -1.04
C GLU A 214 2.98 7.44 -0.51
N TYR A 215 4.22 7.45 -0.02
CA TYR A 215 4.83 8.68 0.48
C TYR A 215 5.09 9.68 -0.64
N LEU A 216 5.58 9.20 -1.80
CA LEU A 216 5.73 10.03 -2.99
C LEU A 216 4.38 10.44 -3.56
N GLN A 217 3.40 9.52 -3.59
CA GLN A 217 2.03 9.82 -4.03
C GLN A 217 1.45 10.99 -3.24
N ILE A 218 1.50 10.91 -1.90
CA ILE A 218 1.02 11.96 -1.01
C ILE A 218 1.79 13.27 -1.24
N ALA A 219 3.11 13.20 -1.39
CA ALA A 219 3.93 14.39 -1.60
C ALA A 219 3.65 15.07 -2.95
N VAL A 220 3.40 14.32 -4.03
CA VAL A 220 3.00 14.87 -5.33
C VAL A 220 1.62 15.51 -5.26
N GLU A 221 0.65 14.85 -4.63
CA GLU A 221 -0.74 15.31 -4.62
C GLU A 221 -1.01 16.42 -3.61
N TYR A 222 -0.42 16.32 -2.40
CA TYR A 222 -0.74 17.21 -1.27
C TYR A 222 0.45 18.05 -0.79
N GLY A 223 1.64 17.80 -1.31
CA GLY A 223 2.88 18.45 -0.89
C GLY A 223 3.56 17.80 0.32
N VAL A 224 4.83 18.20 0.52
CA VAL A 224 5.71 17.64 1.56
C VAL A 224 5.22 17.97 2.97
N LEU A 225 4.63 19.15 3.18
CA LEU A 225 4.13 19.56 4.51
C LEU A 225 3.01 18.63 4.97
N PHE A 226 2.07 18.30 4.09
CA PHE A 226 0.99 17.37 4.41
C PHE A 226 1.54 15.96 4.68
N LEU A 227 2.49 15.48 3.88
CA LEU A 227 3.17 14.21 4.14
C LEU A 227 3.80 14.18 5.54
N LEU A 228 4.50 15.25 5.96
CA LEU A 228 5.09 15.32 7.29
C LEU A 228 4.04 15.24 8.41
N VAL A 229 2.90 15.92 8.26
CA VAL A 229 1.79 15.83 9.22
C VAL A 229 1.24 14.40 9.31
N VAL A 230 1.03 13.73 8.19
CA VAL A 230 0.57 12.32 8.15
C VAL A 230 1.57 11.40 8.84
N LEU A 231 2.87 11.55 8.57
CA LEU A 231 3.92 10.76 9.21
C LEU A 231 3.97 11.00 10.73
N LEU A 232 3.83 12.24 11.19
CA LEU A 232 3.77 12.56 12.61
C LEU A 232 2.57 11.90 13.30
N ILE A 233 1.39 11.91 12.68
CA ILE A 233 0.20 11.22 13.19
C ILE A 233 0.46 9.72 13.31
N ILE A 234 1.03 9.11 12.27
CA ILE A 234 1.34 7.66 12.26
C ILE A 234 2.33 7.31 13.38
N VAL A 235 3.42 8.06 13.50
CA VAL A 235 4.44 7.87 14.55
C VAL A 235 3.81 8.01 15.94
N PHE A 236 2.95 9.01 16.13
CA PHE A 236 2.26 9.23 17.39
C PHE A 236 1.30 8.08 17.74
N CYS A 237 0.53 7.58 16.77
CA CYS A 237 -0.33 6.40 16.95
C CYS A 237 0.47 5.16 17.31
N LEU A 238 1.60 4.92 16.62
CA LEU A 238 2.52 3.81 16.94
C LEU A 238 3.11 3.94 18.34
N TRP A 239 3.56 5.14 18.71
CA TRP A 239 4.11 5.39 20.04
C TRP A 239 3.11 5.04 21.14
N ILE A 240 1.85 5.49 21.01
CA ILE A 240 0.78 5.13 21.95
C ILE A 240 0.52 3.62 21.94
N GLY A 241 0.35 3.02 20.76
CA GLY A 241 0.08 1.61 20.64
C GLY A 241 1.17 0.73 21.26
N ILE A 242 2.43 1.14 21.17
CA ILE A 242 3.56 0.47 21.83
C ILE A 242 3.52 0.64 23.34
N THR A 243 3.27 1.87 23.83
CA THR A 243 3.19 2.14 25.27
C THR A 243 2.02 1.43 25.93
N GLU A 244 0.90 1.36 25.26
CA GLU A 244 -0.33 0.66 25.69
C GLU A 244 -0.29 -0.86 25.39
N LYS A 245 0.85 -1.39 24.91
CA LYS A 245 1.08 -2.82 24.61
C LYS A 245 0.12 -3.41 23.55
N ARG A 246 -0.36 -2.60 22.61
CA ARG A 246 -1.23 -3.01 21.49
C ARG A 246 -0.41 -3.52 20.31
N LEU A 247 0.47 -4.44 20.61
CA LEU A 247 1.52 -4.88 19.69
C LEU A 247 0.97 -5.49 18.40
N SER A 248 -0.19 -6.16 18.43
CA SER A 248 -0.81 -6.73 17.22
C SER A 248 -1.24 -5.65 16.22
N ALA A 249 -1.86 -4.56 16.70
CA ALA A 249 -2.24 -3.43 15.86
C ALA A 249 -1.02 -2.70 15.28
N CYS A 250 -0.02 -2.43 16.13
CA CYS A 250 1.25 -1.83 15.71
C CYS A 250 1.96 -2.69 14.65
N ALA A 251 1.95 -4.01 14.81
CA ALA A 251 2.59 -4.94 13.89
C ALA A 251 1.96 -4.90 12.50
N GLY A 252 0.62 -4.93 12.43
CA GLY A 252 -0.12 -4.76 11.17
C GLY A 252 0.15 -3.41 10.53
N LEU A 253 0.13 -2.33 11.31
CA LEU A 253 0.42 -0.98 10.83
C LEU A 253 1.85 -0.87 10.27
N ILE A 254 2.87 -1.38 10.97
CA ILE A 254 4.25 -1.42 10.49
C ILE A 254 4.34 -2.18 9.16
N SER A 255 3.64 -3.31 9.04
CA SER A 255 3.63 -4.08 7.79
C SER A 255 3.06 -3.27 6.62
N VAL A 256 1.94 -2.58 6.82
CA VAL A 256 1.36 -1.70 5.79
C VAL A 256 2.32 -0.58 5.41
N LEU A 257 2.97 0.07 6.36
CA LEU A 257 3.94 1.14 6.10
C LEU A 257 5.13 0.67 5.27
N VAL A 258 5.66 -0.52 5.57
CA VAL A 258 6.75 -1.12 4.78
C VAL A 258 6.26 -1.46 3.37
N PHE A 259 5.06 -2.03 3.24
CA PHE A 259 4.48 -2.36 1.94
C PHE A 259 4.19 -1.10 1.11
N ALA A 260 3.72 -0.03 1.73
CA ALA A 260 3.43 1.27 1.11
C ALA A 260 4.66 1.96 0.52
N PHE A 261 5.88 1.61 0.99
CA PHE A 261 7.13 2.15 0.44
C PHE A 261 7.37 1.76 -1.02
N SER A 262 6.85 0.61 -1.47
CA SER A 262 7.04 0.15 -2.85
C SER A 262 5.76 -0.43 -3.47
N SER A 263 4.59 0.07 -3.04
CA SER A 263 3.27 -0.30 -3.53
C SER A 263 2.27 0.85 -3.33
N TYR A 264 0.98 0.59 -3.60
CA TYR A 264 -0.10 1.58 -3.57
C TYR A 264 -1.33 1.11 -2.73
N PRO A 265 -1.13 0.71 -1.44
CA PRO A 265 -2.22 0.16 -0.64
C PRO A 265 -3.36 1.15 -0.37
N MET A 266 -3.09 2.45 -0.26
CA MET A 266 -4.12 3.45 0.05
C MET A 266 -5.05 3.74 -1.14
N GLN A 267 -4.67 3.34 -2.35
CA GLN A 267 -5.51 3.44 -3.54
C GLN A 267 -6.56 2.30 -3.62
N ILE A 268 -6.49 1.36 -2.68
CA ILE A 268 -7.38 0.20 -2.62
C ILE A 268 -8.26 0.32 -1.37
N PRO A 269 -9.60 0.47 -1.52
CA PRO A 269 -10.49 0.75 -0.40
C PRO A 269 -10.37 -0.24 0.77
N GLY A 270 -10.25 -1.52 0.51
CA GLY A 270 -10.08 -2.55 1.55
C GLY A 270 -8.82 -2.37 2.39
N PHE A 271 -7.72 -1.91 1.78
CA PHE A 271 -6.50 -1.56 2.50
C PHE A 271 -6.63 -0.27 3.30
N ALA A 272 -7.21 0.77 2.69
CA ALA A 272 -7.43 2.05 3.35
C ALA A 272 -8.27 1.88 4.63
N ILE A 273 -9.38 1.12 4.54
CA ILE A 273 -10.22 0.77 5.70
C ILE A 273 -9.40 0.04 6.77
N ALA A 274 -8.62 -0.97 6.38
CA ALA A 274 -7.79 -1.74 7.32
C ALA A 274 -6.71 -0.87 7.98
N PHE A 275 -6.09 0.04 7.22
CA PHE A 275 -5.09 0.98 7.72
C PHE A 275 -5.67 1.91 8.77
N TYR A 276 -6.81 2.57 8.49
CA TYR A 276 -7.47 3.44 9.45
C TYR A 276 -7.97 2.67 10.69
N PHE A 277 -8.46 1.44 10.50
CA PHE A 277 -8.81 0.57 11.61
C PHE A 277 -7.61 0.24 12.51
N LEU A 278 -6.44 -0.04 11.93
CA LEU A 278 -5.21 -0.30 12.68
C LEU A 278 -4.71 0.96 13.42
N LEU A 279 -4.78 2.13 12.80
CA LEU A 279 -4.49 3.40 13.46
C LEU A 279 -5.40 3.61 14.67
N ALA A 280 -6.73 3.43 14.48
CA ALA A 280 -7.70 3.52 15.56
C ALA A 280 -7.40 2.50 16.67
N ALA A 281 -7.10 1.25 16.32
CA ALA A 281 -6.77 0.20 17.28
C ALA A 281 -5.51 0.51 18.10
N CYS A 282 -4.55 1.26 17.56
CA CYS A 282 -3.38 1.73 18.31
C CYS A 282 -3.74 2.73 19.41
N VAL A 283 -4.83 3.50 19.29
CA VAL A 283 -5.14 4.65 20.17
C VAL A 283 -6.42 4.49 20.99
N VAL A 284 -7.20 3.42 20.81
CA VAL A 284 -8.45 3.13 21.55
C VAL A 284 -8.22 3.26 23.08
N GLY A 285 -9.11 3.95 23.78
CA GLY A 285 -9.04 4.13 25.25
C GLY A 285 -8.29 5.37 25.71
N SER A 286 -7.66 6.14 24.82
CA SER A 286 -7.12 7.47 25.14
C SER A 286 -8.19 8.54 24.83
N SER A 287 -8.81 9.12 25.87
CA SER A 287 -9.89 10.11 25.70
C SER A 287 -9.49 11.34 24.88
N ARG A 288 -8.23 11.76 24.97
CA ARG A 288 -7.71 12.91 24.19
C ARG A 288 -7.62 12.62 22.70
N LEU A 289 -7.42 11.38 22.34
CA LEU A 289 -7.28 10.94 20.95
C LEU A 289 -8.60 10.55 20.29
N GLN A 290 -9.61 10.21 21.08
CA GLN A 290 -10.98 10.07 20.57
C GLN A 290 -11.47 11.38 19.93
N ILE A 291 -11.13 12.53 20.53
CA ILE A 291 -11.45 13.86 19.99
C ILE A 291 -10.70 14.08 18.66
N LEU A 292 -9.38 13.77 18.60
CA LEU A 292 -8.60 13.91 17.38
C LEU A 292 -9.13 12.99 16.26
N PHE A 293 -9.49 11.75 16.61
CA PHE A 293 -10.11 10.82 15.66
C PHE A 293 -11.46 11.32 15.15
N PHE A 294 -12.26 11.91 16.02
CA PHE A 294 -13.55 12.52 15.65
C PHE A 294 -13.36 13.70 14.69
N ILE A 295 -12.35 14.54 14.92
CA ILE A 295 -11.99 15.65 14.03
C ILE A 295 -11.53 15.13 12.67
N ILE A 296 -10.68 14.09 12.65
CA ILE A 296 -10.20 13.46 11.40
C ILE A 296 -11.39 12.84 10.63
N MET A 297 -12.31 12.17 11.31
CA MET A 297 -13.52 11.62 10.70
C MET A 297 -14.40 12.69 10.08
N ILE A 298 -14.59 13.83 10.77
CA ILE A 298 -15.33 14.97 10.22
C ILE A 298 -14.62 15.54 8.99
N ALA A 299 -13.30 15.68 9.02
CA ALA A 299 -12.52 16.17 7.88
C ALA A 299 -12.62 15.22 6.68
N LEU A 300 -12.58 13.90 6.91
CA LEU A 300 -12.76 12.89 5.86
C LEU A 300 -14.18 12.91 5.26
N LEU A 301 -15.20 13.03 6.10
CA LEU A 301 -16.59 13.20 5.65
C LEU A 301 -16.76 14.51 4.86
N GLY A 302 -16.14 15.58 5.31
CA GLY A 302 -16.12 16.86 4.60
C GLY A 302 -15.44 16.77 3.24
N SER A 303 -14.31 16.06 3.17
CA SER A 303 -13.60 15.83 1.89
C SER A 303 -14.39 14.92 0.93
N TYR A 304 -15.11 13.93 1.45
CA TYR A 304 -16.04 13.11 0.66
C TYR A 304 -17.19 13.96 0.10
N TYR A 305 -17.79 14.81 0.92
CA TYR A 305 -18.86 15.71 0.46
C TYR A 305 -18.37 16.71 -0.61
N TRP A 306 -17.16 17.24 -0.44
CA TRP A 306 -16.54 18.13 -1.43
C TRP A 306 -16.31 17.43 -2.78
N LYS A 307 -15.99 16.12 -2.79
CA LYS A 307 -15.74 15.34 -4.00
C LYS A 307 -16.96 14.59 -4.53
N TYR A 308 -18.14 14.81 -3.97
CA TYR A 308 -19.35 14.11 -4.34
C TYR A 308 -19.70 14.27 -5.82
N ASN A 309 -19.56 15.48 -6.36
CA ASN A 309 -19.82 15.76 -7.79
C ASN A 309 -18.84 15.00 -8.68
N GLN A 310 -17.56 14.97 -8.33
CA GLN A 310 -16.54 14.22 -9.08
C GLN A 310 -16.82 12.71 -9.03
N TYR A 311 -17.28 12.20 -7.91
CA TYR A 311 -17.67 10.79 -7.78
C TYR A 311 -18.85 10.45 -8.70
N ASN A 312 -19.91 11.27 -8.68
CA ASN A 312 -21.06 11.09 -9.56
C ASN A 312 -20.65 11.18 -11.04
N ALA A 313 -19.80 12.13 -11.38
CA ALA A 313 -19.27 12.25 -12.73
C ALA A 313 -18.49 11.01 -13.19
N CYS A 314 -17.74 10.35 -12.29
CA CYS A 314 -17.07 9.10 -12.59
C CYS A 314 -18.06 7.93 -12.81
N GLU A 315 -19.15 7.89 -12.05
CA GLU A 315 -20.21 6.88 -12.25
C GLU A 315 -20.92 7.10 -13.60
N GLU A 316 -21.22 8.33 -13.95
CA GLU A 316 -21.79 8.67 -15.25
C GLU A 316 -20.81 8.40 -16.41
N TRP A 317 -19.50 8.65 -16.19
CA TRP A 317 -18.47 8.30 -17.17
C TRP A 317 -18.51 6.81 -17.49
N PHE A 318 -18.60 5.96 -16.48
CA PHE A 318 -18.72 4.52 -16.68
C PHE A 318 -19.93 4.14 -17.55
N ARG A 319 -21.06 4.82 -17.39
CA ARG A 319 -22.26 4.61 -18.22
C ARG A 319 -22.03 5.07 -19.66
N TYR A 320 -21.47 6.27 -19.88
CA TYR A 320 -21.20 6.80 -21.22
C TYR A 320 -20.09 6.05 -21.94
N LYS A 321 -19.15 5.46 -21.21
CA LYS A 321 -18.10 4.58 -21.75
C LYS A 321 -18.68 3.34 -22.44
N MET A 322 -19.84 2.86 -22.03
CA MET A 322 -20.54 1.78 -22.73
C MET A 322 -20.92 2.21 -24.15
N HIS A 323 -21.43 3.42 -24.32
CA HIS A 323 -21.76 3.98 -25.64
C HIS A 323 -20.49 4.17 -26.50
N TYR A 324 -19.41 4.63 -25.91
CA TYR A 324 -18.11 4.74 -26.56
C TYR A 324 -17.62 3.38 -27.06
N ASN A 325 -17.68 2.36 -26.24
CA ASN A 325 -17.18 1.01 -26.57
C ASN A 325 -17.96 0.33 -27.70
N ILE A 326 -19.26 0.62 -27.85
CA ILE A 326 -20.11 0.11 -28.95
C ILE A 326 -20.09 1.00 -30.19
N GLY A 327 -19.26 2.05 -30.20
CA GLY A 327 -19.14 2.98 -31.34
C GLY A 327 -20.25 4.02 -31.47
N ALA A 328 -21.13 4.14 -30.48
CA ALA A 328 -22.19 5.15 -30.43
C ALA A 328 -21.60 6.53 -29.99
N PHE A 329 -20.65 7.05 -30.76
CA PHE A 329 -19.83 8.21 -30.41
C PHE A 329 -20.68 9.51 -30.20
N ARG A 330 -21.83 9.66 -30.84
CA ARG A 330 -22.71 10.81 -30.62
C ARG A 330 -23.27 10.82 -29.20
N LEU A 331 -23.79 9.67 -28.72
CA LEU A 331 -24.33 9.54 -27.38
C LEU A 331 -23.21 9.65 -26.31
N ALA A 332 -22.05 9.07 -26.61
CA ALA A 332 -20.88 9.19 -25.73
C ALA A 332 -20.46 10.67 -25.61
N LYS A 333 -20.36 11.42 -26.73
CA LYS A 333 -20.02 12.85 -26.73
C LYS A 333 -20.99 13.65 -25.86
N GLU A 334 -22.31 13.50 -26.10
CA GLU A 334 -23.35 14.25 -25.37
C GLU A 334 -23.27 13.99 -23.84
N GLY A 335 -22.91 12.76 -23.45
CA GLY A 335 -22.69 12.41 -22.06
C GLY A 335 -21.40 12.98 -21.50
N TYR A 336 -20.30 12.85 -22.23
CA TYR A 336 -18.99 13.35 -21.82
C TYR A 336 -18.96 14.88 -21.67
N GLU A 337 -19.70 15.60 -22.51
CA GLU A 337 -19.80 17.05 -22.44
C GLU A 337 -20.40 17.54 -21.11
N LYS A 338 -21.35 16.78 -20.53
CA LYS A 338 -21.99 17.12 -19.25
C LYS A 338 -21.05 16.96 -18.07
N ILE A 339 -20.17 15.95 -18.10
CA ILE A 339 -19.26 15.61 -17.01
C ILE A 339 -17.85 16.16 -17.19
N TYR A 340 -17.59 16.82 -18.32
CA TYR A 340 -16.28 17.42 -18.64
C TYR A 340 -15.75 18.38 -17.55
N PRO A 341 -16.57 19.27 -16.94
CA PRO A 341 -16.07 20.17 -15.91
C PRO A 341 -15.46 19.47 -14.71
N GLU A 342 -15.97 18.28 -14.38
CA GLU A 342 -15.55 17.50 -13.19
C GLU A 342 -14.40 16.52 -13.48
N LEU A 343 -14.16 16.17 -14.77
CA LEU A 343 -13.23 15.13 -15.19
C LEU A 343 -12.16 15.62 -16.19
N ASN A 344 -12.03 16.91 -16.39
CA ASN A 344 -11.08 17.51 -17.34
C ASN A 344 -9.60 17.32 -16.96
N ASP A 345 -9.34 16.80 -15.77
CA ASP A 345 -8.03 16.41 -15.26
C ASP A 345 -7.67 14.90 -15.51
N ARG A 346 -8.63 14.11 -16.03
CA ARG A 346 -8.48 12.68 -16.24
C ARG A 346 -8.06 12.34 -17.67
N GLY A 347 -6.78 11.96 -17.85
CA GLY A 347 -6.22 11.66 -19.17
C GLY A 347 -7.01 10.60 -19.96
N ALA A 348 -7.47 9.52 -19.31
CA ALA A 348 -8.28 8.49 -19.97
C ALA A 348 -9.65 9.02 -20.42
N PHE A 349 -10.30 9.87 -19.62
CA PHE A 349 -11.55 10.53 -20.01
C PHE A 349 -11.35 11.47 -21.19
N LEU A 350 -10.31 12.29 -21.14
CA LEU A 350 -9.96 13.23 -22.21
C LEU A 350 -9.66 12.52 -23.53
N PHE A 351 -8.97 11.37 -23.46
CA PHE A 351 -8.71 10.54 -24.63
C PHE A 351 -10.02 10.01 -25.25
N GLU A 352 -10.91 9.41 -24.46
CA GLU A 352 -12.19 8.87 -24.95
C GLU A 352 -13.09 9.98 -25.52
N TYR A 353 -13.15 11.14 -24.86
CA TYR A 353 -13.91 12.30 -25.31
C TYR A 353 -13.34 12.88 -26.60
N GLY A 354 -12.01 13.11 -26.66
CA GLY A 354 -11.33 13.59 -27.85
C GLY A 354 -11.47 12.64 -29.06
N HIS A 355 -11.36 11.32 -28.81
CA HIS A 355 -11.58 10.30 -29.84
C HIS A 355 -13.03 10.29 -30.34
N SER A 356 -14.02 10.45 -29.46
CA SER A 356 -15.43 10.58 -29.83
C SER A 356 -15.68 11.80 -30.72
N LEU A 357 -15.07 12.95 -30.38
CA LEU A 357 -15.12 14.17 -31.19
C LEU A 357 -14.49 13.99 -32.57
N HIS A 358 -13.33 13.28 -32.61
CA HIS A 358 -12.64 13.00 -33.88
C HIS A 358 -13.46 12.09 -34.81
N LYS A 359 -14.15 11.09 -34.26
CA LYS A 359 -15.01 10.18 -35.05
C LYS A 359 -16.30 10.81 -35.58
N LEU A 360 -16.68 11.96 -35.05
CA LEU A 360 -17.89 12.72 -35.46
C LEU A 360 -17.61 13.88 -36.44
N LYS A 361 -16.33 14.10 -36.76
CA LYS A 361 -15.90 15.00 -37.85
C LYS A 361 -15.93 14.25 -39.17
#